data_6277ce242e3046ac8c25e4f44e0c6f09
#
_entry.id   6277ce242e3046ac8c25e4f44e0c6f09
#
_cell.length_a   1.000
_cell.length_b   1.000
_cell.length_c   1.000
_cell.angle_alpha   90.00
_cell.angle_beta   90.00
_cell.angle_gamma   90.00
#
_symmetry.space_group_name_H-M   'P 1'
#
loop_
_entity.id
_entity.type
_entity.pdbx_description
1 polymer ?
#
loop_
_entity_poly.entity_id
_entity_poly.type
_entity_poly.pdbx_seq_one_letter_code
_entity_poly.pdbx_strand_id
1 'polypeptide(L)'
;MQDSGFQVLLQGNNFLRILQGLGVTIGISIVSVLLSLLLGTLFGIVMTSKSKIVRFLSRIYLEFIRIMPQLVLLFIVYFGLARNFNINISGELSAIIVFTLWGTAEMGDLVRGSITSLPRHQFESGRALGLTNGQLYTYVIIPQVLRRLLPQA
;
A
#
# COMPACT_ATOMS: atom_id res chain seq x y z
N MET A 1 -24.45 41.66 5.80
CA MET A 1 -23.89 40.79 6.84
C MET A 1 -23.31 39.58 6.13
N GLN A 2 -22.01 39.41 6.16
CA GLN A 2 -21.37 38.22 5.62
C GLN A 2 -21.77 37.07 6.54
N ASP A 3 -22.68 36.22 6.07
CA ASP A 3 -22.97 34.95 6.76
C ASP A 3 -21.69 34.15 6.86
N SER A 4 -21.20 34.00 8.07
CA SER A 4 -20.03 33.19 8.32
C SER A 4 -20.29 31.79 7.79
N GLY A 5 -19.45 31.25 6.90
CA GLY A 5 -19.65 29.91 6.29
C GLY A 5 -19.89 28.79 7.31
N PHE A 6 -19.58 29.03 8.59
CA PHE A 6 -19.90 28.14 9.72
C PHE A 6 -21.40 27.95 9.96
N GLN A 7 -22.25 28.94 9.62
CA GLN A 7 -23.71 28.81 9.79
C GLN A 7 -24.28 27.75 8.83
N VAL A 8 -23.67 27.57 7.65
CA VAL A 8 -24.06 26.56 6.68
C VAL A 8 -23.86 25.13 7.23
N LEU A 9 -22.83 24.92 8.06
CA LEU A 9 -22.55 23.65 8.71
C LEU A 9 -23.63 23.25 9.73
N LEU A 10 -24.25 24.23 10.37
CA LEU A 10 -25.26 24.04 11.41
C LEU A 10 -26.68 24.00 10.83
N GLN A 11 -26.87 24.30 9.54
CA GLN A 11 -28.18 24.26 8.89
C GLN A 11 -28.57 22.83 8.47
N GLY A 12 -29.75 22.41 8.90
CA GLY A 12 -30.34 21.12 8.52
C GLY A 12 -29.46 19.92 8.89
N ASN A 13 -29.29 19.01 7.92
CA ASN A 13 -28.51 17.76 8.10
C ASN A 13 -27.06 17.86 7.59
N ASN A 14 -26.53 19.07 7.38
CA ASN A 14 -25.20 19.22 6.78
C ASN A 14 -24.08 18.63 7.68
N PHE A 15 -24.19 18.85 8.98
CA PHE A 15 -23.26 18.27 9.95
C PHE A 15 -23.26 16.74 9.95
N LEU A 16 -24.45 16.12 9.89
CA LEU A 16 -24.58 14.66 9.79
C LEU A 16 -23.98 14.12 8.49
N ARG A 17 -24.16 14.82 7.36
CA ARG A 17 -23.55 14.44 6.08
C ARG A 17 -22.03 14.48 6.13
N ILE A 18 -21.44 15.46 6.82
CA ILE A 18 -19.98 15.56 7.02
C ILE A 18 -19.51 14.37 7.87
N LEU A 19 -20.20 14.05 8.96
CA LEU A 19 -19.85 12.89 9.79
C LEU A 19 -19.96 11.57 9.03
N GLN A 20 -21.00 11.40 8.22
CA GLN A 20 -21.15 10.24 7.36
C GLN A 20 -20.00 10.14 6.34
N GLY A 21 -19.67 11.25 5.65
CA GLY A 21 -18.53 11.31 4.73
C GLY A 21 -17.21 10.99 5.40
N LEU A 22 -17.00 11.50 6.62
CA LEU A 22 -15.81 11.16 7.43
C LEU A 22 -15.75 9.66 7.75
N GLY A 23 -16.89 9.07 8.13
CA GLY A 23 -16.99 7.63 8.39
C GLY A 23 -16.61 6.79 7.16
N VAL A 24 -17.12 7.17 5.98
CA VAL A 24 -16.76 6.51 4.70
C VAL A 24 -15.27 6.65 4.42
N THR A 25 -14.70 7.85 4.59
CA THR A 25 -13.28 8.10 4.38
C THR A 25 -12.41 7.24 5.30
N ILE A 26 -12.73 7.19 6.60
CA ILE A 26 -12.04 6.35 7.57
C ILE A 26 -12.14 4.87 7.19
N GLY A 27 -13.33 4.42 6.80
CA GLY A 27 -13.55 3.04 6.37
C GLY A 27 -12.68 2.65 5.17
N ILE A 28 -12.69 3.46 4.10
CA ILE A 28 -11.84 3.28 2.92
C ILE A 28 -10.37 3.26 3.32
N SER A 29 -9.94 4.20 4.16
CA SER A 29 -8.54 4.31 4.59
C SER A 29 -8.07 3.08 5.36
N ILE A 30 -8.83 2.64 6.36
CA ILE A 30 -8.47 1.47 7.17
C ILE A 30 -8.35 0.22 6.30
N VAL A 31 -9.36 -0.05 5.46
CA VAL A 31 -9.35 -1.24 4.59
C VAL A 31 -8.18 -1.19 3.61
N SER A 32 -7.96 -0.05 2.94
CA SER A 32 -6.87 0.11 1.98
C SER A 32 -5.50 -0.03 2.64
N VAL A 33 -5.29 0.55 3.82
CA VAL A 33 -4.03 0.44 4.56
C VAL A 33 -3.76 -1.00 4.97
N LEU A 34 -4.73 -1.71 5.54
CA LEU A 34 -4.55 -3.10 5.94
C LEU A 34 -4.22 -4.01 4.76
N LEU A 35 -4.92 -3.84 3.64
CA LEU A 35 -4.64 -4.58 2.40
C LEU A 35 -3.26 -4.22 1.83
N SER A 36 -2.89 -2.95 1.84
CA SER A 36 -1.59 -2.46 1.37
C SER A 36 -0.44 -3.01 2.21
N LEU A 37 -0.58 -3.04 3.52
CA LEU A 37 0.43 -3.61 4.41
C LEU A 37 0.63 -5.11 4.14
N LEU A 38 -0.47 -5.86 4.00
CA LEU A 38 -0.41 -7.29 3.74
C LEU A 38 0.17 -7.57 2.35
N LEU A 39 -0.45 -7.04 1.30
CA LEU A 39 -0.05 -7.30 -0.08
C LEU A 39 1.31 -6.68 -0.41
N GLY A 40 1.60 -5.48 0.10
CA GLY A 40 2.87 -4.81 -0.09
C GLY A 40 4.03 -5.54 0.58
N THR A 41 3.84 -6.08 1.79
CA THR A 41 4.85 -6.92 2.44
C THR A 41 5.16 -8.17 1.61
N LEU A 42 4.13 -8.87 1.15
CA LEU A 42 4.30 -10.04 0.29
C LEU A 42 5.00 -9.66 -1.03
N PHE A 43 4.56 -8.58 -1.66
CA PHE A 43 5.14 -8.08 -2.90
C PHE A 43 6.62 -7.67 -2.72
N GLY A 44 6.96 -6.98 -1.64
CA GLY A 44 8.34 -6.59 -1.31
C GLY A 44 9.27 -7.79 -1.14
N ILE A 45 8.78 -8.87 -0.50
CA ILE A 45 9.53 -10.12 -0.39
C ILE A 45 9.74 -10.75 -1.79
N VAL A 46 8.70 -10.80 -2.62
CA VAL A 46 8.79 -11.30 -4.00
C VAL A 46 9.81 -10.52 -4.82
N MET A 47 9.89 -9.20 -4.64
CA MET A 47 10.87 -8.34 -5.31
C MET A 47 12.34 -8.64 -4.93
N THR A 48 12.60 -9.31 -3.81
CA THR A 48 13.96 -9.76 -3.44
C THR A 48 14.37 -11.07 -4.12
N SER A 49 13.49 -11.66 -4.95
CA SER A 49 13.75 -12.90 -5.68
C SER A 49 15.02 -12.79 -6.55
N LYS A 50 15.73 -13.92 -6.72
CA LYS A 50 16.88 -14.04 -7.63
C LYS A 50 16.47 -14.02 -9.10
N SER A 51 15.20 -14.29 -9.44
CA SER A 51 14.70 -14.30 -10.80
C SER A 51 14.72 -12.91 -11.44
N LYS A 52 15.41 -12.77 -12.57
CA LYS A 52 15.45 -11.51 -13.34
C LYS A 52 14.08 -11.11 -13.86
N ILE A 53 13.26 -12.09 -14.26
CA ILE A 53 11.91 -11.86 -14.80
C ILE A 53 11.01 -11.27 -13.70
N VAL A 54 11.01 -11.87 -12.51
CA VAL A 54 10.20 -11.39 -11.37
C VAL A 54 10.58 -9.95 -11.02
N ARG A 55 11.86 -9.64 -10.93
CA ARG A 55 12.34 -8.29 -10.63
C ARG A 55 11.97 -7.28 -11.74
N PHE A 56 12.04 -7.68 -12.98
CA PHE A 56 11.67 -6.84 -14.12
C PHE A 56 10.18 -6.50 -14.11
N LEU A 57 9.31 -7.51 -13.97
CA LEU A 57 7.87 -7.31 -13.89
C LEU A 57 7.45 -6.47 -12.67
N SER A 58 8.08 -6.71 -11.52
CA SER A 58 7.85 -5.91 -10.32
C SER A 58 8.24 -4.45 -10.51
N ARG A 59 9.34 -4.18 -11.22
CA ARG A 59 9.77 -2.81 -11.52
C ARG A 59 8.78 -2.11 -12.45
N ILE A 60 8.30 -2.79 -13.49
CA ILE A 60 7.26 -2.23 -14.38
C ILE A 60 6.03 -1.83 -13.58
N TYR A 61 5.55 -2.71 -12.69
CA TYR A 61 4.41 -2.40 -11.83
C TYR A 61 4.65 -1.16 -10.97
N LEU A 62 5.80 -1.09 -10.28
CA LEU A 62 6.16 0.05 -9.43
C LEU A 62 6.20 1.37 -10.23
N GLU A 63 6.92 1.37 -11.36
CA GLU A 63 7.06 2.57 -12.18
C GLU A 63 5.71 3.00 -12.74
N PHE A 64 4.90 2.06 -13.23
CA PHE A 64 3.56 2.35 -13.74
C PHE A 64 2.67 3.00 -12.70
N ILE A 65 2.58 2.42 -11.49
CA ILE A 65 1.73 2.94 -10.41
C ILE A 65 2.21 4.30 -9.92
N ARG A 66 3.53 4.52 -9.81
CA ARG A 66 4.11 5.79 -9.31
C ARG A 66 4.03 6.94 -10.30
N ILE A 67 4.12 6.66 -11.61
CA ILE A 67 4.00 7.68 -12.65
C ILE A 67 2.55 8.15 -12.75
N MET A 68 1.58 7.28 -12.51
CA MET A 68 0.18 7.64 -12.64
C MET A 68 -0.32 8.49 -11.47
N PRO A 69 -0.92 9.67 -11.73
CA PRO A 69 -1.67 10.40 -10.71
C PRO A 69 -2.81 9.52 -10.16
N GLN A 70 -2.94 9.46 -8.83
CA GLN A 70 -3.93 8.60 -8.17
C GLN A 70 -5.37 8.85 -8.66
N LEU A 71 -5.72 10.12 -8.93
CA LEU A 71 -7.04 10.48 -9.43
C LEU A 71 -7.30 9.90 -10.84
N VAL A 72 -6.26 9.91 -11.70
CA VAL A 72 -6.35 9.32 -13.04
C VAL A 72 -6.55 7.81 -12.94
N LEU A 73 -5.79 7.15 -12.07
CA LEU A 73 -5.96 5.72 -11.82
C LEU A 73 -7.37 5.38 -11.29
N LEU A 74 -7.91 6.23 -10.42
CA LEU A 74 -9.29 6.09 -9.91
C LEU A 74 -10.30 6.14 -11.06
N PHE A 75 -10.18 7.10 -11.96
CA PHE A 75 -11.08 7.21 -13.11
C PHE A 75 -10.95 6.04 -14.07
N ILE A 76 -9.75 5.55 -14.32
CA ILE A 76 -9.51 4.37 -15.15
C ILE A 76 -10.19 3.14 -14.54
N VAL A 77 -10.07 2.92 -13.23
CA VAL A 77 -10.70 1.78 -12.54
C VAL A 77 -12.22 1.95 -12.54
N TYR A 78 -12.73 3.09 -12.11
CA TYR A 78 -14.18 3.32 -11.96
C TYR A 78 -14.92 3.27 -13.30
N PHE A 79 -14.48 4.07 -14.29
CA PHE A 79 -15.14 4.14 -15.59
C PHE A 79 -14.68 3.03 -16.55
N GLY A 80 -13.43 2.59 -16.44
CA GLY A 80 -12.88 1.56 -17.32
C GLY A 80 -13.51 0.20 -17.08
N LEU A 81 -13.77 -0.20 -15.85
CA LEU A 81 -14.46 -1.45 -15.51
C LEU A 81 -15.91 -1.41 -15.99
N ALA A 82 -16.62 -0.31 -15.75
CA ALA A 82 -17.99 -0.16 -16.18
C ALA A 82 -18.13 -0.24 -17.70
N ARG A 83 -17.28 0.49 -18.45
CA ARG A 83 -17.38 0.62 -19.90
C ARG A 83 -16.89 -0.60 -20.68
N ASN A 84 -15.77 -1.19 -20.26
CA ASN A 84 -15.12 -2.25 -21.03
C ASN A 84 -15.56 -3.66 -20.61
N PHE A 85 -15.93 -3.84 -19.36
CA PHE A 85 -16.27 -5.15 -18.80
C PHE A 85 -17.72 -5.24 -18.30
N ASN A 86 -18.50 -4.17 -18.42
CA ASN A 86 -19.88 -4.07 -17.91
C ASN A 86 -19.98 -4.38 -16.39
N ILE A 87 -18.88 -4.13 -15.65
CA ILE A 87 -18.81 -4.32 -14.19
C ILE A 87 -19.00 -2.97 -13.51
N ASN A 88 -20.18 -2.77 -12.92
CA ASN A 88 -20.49 -1.57 -12.16
C ASN A 88 -20.05 -1.75 -10.71
N ILE A 89 -19.00 -1.04 -10.31
CA ILE A 89 -18.52 -1.00 -8.93
C ILE A 89 -18.81 0.38 -8.31
N SER A 90 -18.96 0.42 -6.99
CA SER A 90 -19.14 1.68 -6.28
C SER A 90 -17.88 2.53 -6.31
N GLY A 91 -18.02 3.85 -6.13
CA GLY A 91 -16.88 4.75 -6.00
C GLY A 91 -15.98 4.39 -4.81
N GLU A 92 -16.58 3.93 -3.71
CA GLU A 92 -15.84 3.47 -2.52
C GLU A 92 -14.97 2.25 -2.81
N LEU A 93 -15.53 1.25 -3.51
CA LEU A 93 -14.77 0.05 -3.89
C LEU A 93 -13.66 0.39 -4.87
N SER A 94 -13.90 1.31 -5.82
CA SER A 94 -12.88 1.79 -6.74
C SER A 94 -11.73 2.49 -6.00
N ALA A 95 -12.06 3.31 -4.99
CA ALA A 95 -11.07 3.96 -4.14
C ALA A 95 -10.24 2.94 -3.35
N ILE A 96 -10.88 1.93 -2.74
CA ILE A 96 -10.18 0.86 -2.01
C ILE A 96 -9.20 0.12 -2.95
N ILE A 97 -9.65 -0.23 -4.16
CA ILE A 97 -8.79 -0.90 -5.15
C ILE A 97 -7.58 -0.04 -5.49
N VAL A 98 -7.79 1.22 -5.84
CA VAL A 98 -6.72 2.13 -6.27
C VAL A 98 -5.73 2.41 -5.14
N PHE A 99 -6.21 2.73 -3.94
CA PHE A 99 -5.34 2.99 -2.80
C PHE A 99 -4.58 1.72 -2.36
N THR A 100 -5.21 0.55 -2.47
CA THR A 100 -4.54 -0.72 -2.21
C THR A 100 -3.44 -1.00 -3.24
N LEU A 101 -3.69 -0.78 -4.52
CA LEU A 101 -2.68 -0.94 -5.57
C LEU A 101 -1.50 0.01 -5.33
N TRP A 102 -1.79 1.27 -5.09
CA TRP A 102 -0.76 2.27 -4.83
C TRP A 102 0.03 1.97 -3.55
N GLY A 103 -0.67 1.70 -2.45
CA GLY A 103 -0.04 1.36 -1.17
C GLY A 103 0.75 0.05 -1.22
N THR A 104 0.31 -0.93 -2.02
CA THR A 104 1.08 -2.17 -2.29
C THR A 104 2.40 -1.88 -2.98
N ALA A 105 2.43 -0.94 -3.93
CA ALA A 105 3.65 -0.53 -4.60
C ALA A 105 4.62 0.15 -3.63
N GLU A 106 4.14 1.14 -2.85
CA GLU A 106 4.97 1.89 -1.89
C GLU A 106 5.49 0.99 -0.78
N MET A 107 4.61 0.23 -0.11
CA MET A 107 4.99 -0.68 0.96
C MET A 107 5.94 -1.78 0.45
N GLY A 108 5.70 -2.30 -0.75
CA GLY A 108 6.56 -3.30 -1.37
C GLY A 108 7.99 -2.79 -1.60
N ASP A 109 8.13 -1.57 -2.09
CA ASP A 109 9.45 -0.96 -2.30
C ASP A 109 10.17 -0.68 -0.98
N LEU A 110 9.46 -0.21 0.05
CA LEU A 110 10.00 -0.03 1.40
C LEU A 110 10.51 -1.35 2.00
N VAL A 111 9.72 -2.42 1.91
CA VAL A 111 10.11 -3.77 2.39
C VAL A 111 11.33 -4.27 1.63
N ARG A 112 11.32 -4.19 0.30
CA ARG A 112 12.48 -4.56 -0.54
C ARG A 112 13.71 -3.78 -0.15
N GLY A 113 13.59 -2.45 -0.02
CA GLY A 113 14.67 -1.56 0.39
C GLY A 113 15.24 -1.93 1.76
N SER A 114 14.37 -2.19 2.73
CA SER A 114 14.75 -2.59 4.08
C SER A 114 15.50 -3.93 4.10
N ILE A 115 15.04 -4.94 3.34
CA ILE A 115 15.72 -6.24 3.23
C ILE A 115 17.08 -6.09 2.53
N THR A 116 17.12 -5.37 1.41
CA THR A 116 18.35 -5.24 0.61
C THR A 116 19.40 -4.34 1.26
N SER A 117 19.01 -3.49 2.20
CA SER A 117 19.92 -2.64 2.97
C SER A 117 20.65 -3.39 4.08
N LEU A 118 20.24 -4.63 4.40
CA LEU A 118 20.94 -5.43 5.41
C LEU A 118 22.30 -5.90 4.90
N PRO A 119 23.36 -5.75 5.70
CA PRO A 119 24.68 -6.20 5.32
C PRO A 119 24.73 -7.73 5.11
N ARG A 120 25.43 -8.18 4.08
CA ARG A 120 25.54 -9.61 3.75
C ARG A 120 26.09 -10.47 4.90
N HIS A 121 26.98 -9.91 5.72
CA HIS A 121 27.54 -10.65 6.86
C HIS A 121 26.47 -11.11 7.86
N GLN A 122 25.32 -10.44 7.97
CA GLN A 122 24.21 -10.91 8.82
C GLN A 122 23.68 -12.27 8.37
N PHE A 123 23.59 -12.48 7.07
CA PHE A 123 23.16 -13.76 6.50
C PHE A 123 24.25 -14.82 6.63
N GLU A 124 25.51 -14.43 6.44
CA GLU A 124 26.66 -15.34 6.51
C GLU A 124 26.91 -15.80 7.96
N SER A 125 26.91 -14.87 8.91
CA SER A 125 27.08 -15.18 10.33
C SER A 125 25.98 -16.09 10.88
N GLY A 126 24.73 -15.81 10.53
CA GLY A 126 23.61 -16.67 10.95
C GLY A 126 23.73 -18.09 10.41
N ARG A 127 24.19 -18.26 9.16
CA ARG A 127 24.46 -19.59 8.59
C ARG A 127 25.66 -20.27 9.22
N ALA A 128 26.72 -19.51 9.55
CA ALA A 128 27.89 -20.04 10.24
C ALA A 128 27.55 -20.56 11.65
N LEU A 129 26.53 -19.98 12.30
CA LEU A 129 25.96 -20.47 13.56
C LEU A 129 25.02 -21.67 13.39
N GLY A 130 24.87 -22.20 12.18
CA GLY A 130 24.02 -23.36 11.91
C GLY A 130 22.52 -23.07 11.85
N LEU A 131 22.10 -21.81 11.78
CA LEU A 131 20.69 -21.46 11.65
C LEU A 131 20.14 -21.93 10.31
N THR A 132 18.99 -22.59 10.33
CA THR A 132 18.20 -22.86 9.13
C THR A 132 17.72 -21.54 8.50
N ASN A 133 17.39 -21.55 7.21
CA ASN A 133 16.87 -20.34 6.55
C ASN A 133 15.65 -19.75 7.28
N GLY A 134 14.72 -20.59 7.76
CA GLY A 134 13.55 -20.12 8.53
C GLY A 134 13.96 -19.42 9.83
N GLN A 135 14.86 -20.03 10.61
CA GLN A 135 15.38 -19.45 11.86
C GLN A 135 16.15 -18.15 11.59
N LEU A 136 16.99 -18.12 10.55
CA LEU A 136 17.73 -16.93 10.16
C LEU A 136 16.78 -15.76 9.85
N TYR A 137 15.75 -16.00 9.03
CA TYR A 137 14.78 -14.96 8.72
C TYR A 137 13.98 -14.52 9.95
N THR A 138 13.46 -15.46 10.73
CA THR A 138 12.58 -15.15 11.87
C THR A 138 13.33 -14.45 13.00
N TYR A 139 14.54 -14.92 13.37
CA TYR A 139 15.24 -14.42 14.56
C TYR A 139 16.24 -13.30 14.26
N VAL A 140 16.75 -13.20 13.03
CA VAL A 140 17.81 -12.24 12.70
C VAL A 140 17.31 -11.18 11.71
N ILE A 141 16.74 -11.59 10.59
CA ILE A 141 16.43 -10.69 9.48
C ILE A 141 15.15 -9.88 9.75
N ILE A 142 14.03 -10.54 10.04
CA ILE A 142 12.73 -9.87 10.22
C ILE A 142 12.77 -8.81 11.32
N PRO A 143 13.34 -9.05 12.52
CA PRO A 143 13.41 -8.01 13.55
C PRO A 143 14.20 -6.78 13.13
N GLN A 144 15.28 -6.97 12.35
CA GLN A 144 16.08 -5.87 11.83
C GLN A 144 15.35 -5.11 10.71
N VAL A 145 14.68 -5.83 9.82
CA VAL A 145 13.84 -5.23 8.75
C VAL A 145 12.74 -4.37 9.37
N LEU A 146 12.02 -4.89 10.37
CA LEU A 146 10.95 -4.16 11.04
C LEU A 146 11.45 -2.86 11.67
N ARG A 147 12.61 -2.89 12.36
CA ARG A 147 13.18 -1.67 12.94
C ARG A 147 13.57 -0.62 11.91
N ARG A 148 13.93 -1.03 10.69
CA ARG A 148 14.26 -0.11 9.60
C ARG A 148 13.01 0.39 8.86
N LEU A 149 11.97 -0.43 8.84
CA LEU A 149 10.72 -0.15 8.13
C LEU A 149 9.84 0.83 8.91
N LEU A 150 9.70 0.63 10.23
CA LEU A 150 8.82 1.43 11.09
C LEU A 150 8.98 2.95 10.97
N PRO A 151 10.20 3.54 10.89
CA PRO A 151 10.33 4.99 10.73
C PRO A 151 10.03 5.49 9.31
N GLN A 152 9.80 4.61 8.34
CA GLN A 152 9.55 4.94 6.92
C GLN A 152 8.11 4.64 6.48
N ALA A 153 7.39 3.82 7.25
CA ALA A 153 6.01 3.46 7.00
C ALA A 153 5.07 4.38 7.77
#